data_6b4086016f7d53a65f9d97db1396c871
#
_entry.id   6b4086016f7d53a65f9d97db1396c871
#
_cell.length_a   1.000
_cell.length_b   1.000
_cell.length_c   1.000
_cell.angle_alpha   90.00
_cell.angle_beta   90.00
_cell.angle_gamma   90.00
#
_symmetry.space_group_name_H-M   'P 1'
#
loop_
_entity.id
_entity.type
_entity.pdbx_description
1 polymer ?
#
loop_
_entity_poly.entity_id
_entity_poly.type
_entity_poly.pdbx_seq_one_letter_code
_entity_poly.pdbx_strand_id
1 'polypeptide(L)'
;MRLRKFKKDEQAIELPINIVVMLVVGMVALAALLAIIPKSKENLSVDIIDVKVSDDPTIKGNTAKVVGAADHAVTVNIKVYDKNNNPVEKASATLTGGGGFGTDQTNKTGLAHLYLGGSSGSMVTIRPNQQSVELKLVVKANGFYDYEDERAVLLIQTRD
;
A
#
# COMPACT_ATOMS: atom_id res chain seq x y z
N MET A 1 84.84 -7.43 16.67
CA MET A 1 83.50 -7.96 16.71
C MET A 1 82.52 -6.78 16.45
N ARG A 2 81.97 -6.60 15.22
CA ARG A 2 81.10 -5.49 14.89
C ARG A 2 79.66 -5.92 15.21
N LEU A 3 79.06 -5.27 16.22
CA LEU A 3 77.64 -5.38 16.48
C LEU A 3 76.89 -4.69 15.36
N ARG A 4 76.23 -5.48 14.50
CA ARG A 4 75.24 -4.98 13.53
C ARG A 4 74.04 -4.47 14.35
N LYS A 5 73.87 -3.15 14.37
CA LYS A 5 72.64 -2.54 14.82
C LYS A 5 71.49 -3.04 13.97
N PHE A 6 70.63 -3.83 14.56
CA PHE A 6 69.31 -4.12 14.02
C PHE A 6 68.50 -2.83 14.01
N LYS A 7 68.61 -2.05 12.92
CA LYS A 7 67.58 -1.07 12.55
C LYS A 7 66.50 -1.89 11.91
N LYS A 8 65.63 -2.38 12.67
CA LYS A 8 64.55 -3.17 12.11
C LYS A 8 63.30 -3.05 12.94
N ASP A 9 62.25 -2.88 12.20
CA ASP A 9 60.88 -3.32 12.43
C ASP A 9 59.85 -2.32 12.88
N GLU A 10 60.09 -1.03 12.82
CA GLU A 10 58.97 -0.07 12.89
C GLU A 10 58.14 -0.07 11.62
N GLN A 11 58.77 -0.25 10.43
CA GLN A 11 58.06 -0.30 9.14
C GLN A 11 57.29 -1.59 8.92
N ALA A 12 57.71 -2.71 9.51
CA ALA A 12 57.03 -3.99 9.36
C ALA A 12 55.72 -4.09 10.17
N ILE A 13 55.58 -3.24 11.21
CA ILE A 13 54.39 -3.20 12.07
C ILE A 13 53.37 -2.18 11.53
N GLU A 14 53.84 -1.11 10.85
CA GLU A 14 52.97 -0.07 10.31
C GLU A 14 52.11 -0.57 9.13
N LEU A 15 52.65 -1.43 8.29
CA LEU A 15 51.91 -2.02 7.15
C LEU A 15 50.66 -2.83 7.56
N PRO A 16 50.76 -3.76 8.54
CA PRO A 16 49.58 -4.49 9.04
C PRO A 16 48.54 -3.58 9.68
N ILE A 17 49.00 -2.58 10.45
CA ILE A 17 48.08 -1.63 11.12
C ILE A 17 47.34 -0.77 10.10
N ASN A 18 48.00 -0.28 9.06
CA ASN A 18 47.39 0.48 8.00
C ASN A 18 46.34 -0.34 7.24
N ILE A 19 46.64 -1.63 6.96
CA ILE A 19 45.70 -2.53 6.30
C ILE A 19 44.47 -2.76 7.18
N VAL A 20 44.66 -2.97 8.50
CA VAL A 20 43.52 -3.16 9.44
C VAL A 20 42.69 -1.89 9.56
N VAL A 21 43.30 -0.73 9.62
CA VAL A 21 42.60 0.56 9.68
C VAL A 21 41.78 0.77 8.39
N MET A 22 42.39 0.55 7.22
CA MET A 22 41.67 0.65 5.93
C MET A 22 40.50 -0.34 5.83
N LEU A 23 40.68 -1.55 6.35
CA LEU A 23 39.61 -2.56 6.36
C LEU A 23 38.46 -2.14 7.28
N VAL A 24 38.75 -1.62 8.47
CA VAL A 24 37.72 -1.14 9.41
C VAL A 24 37.00 0.08 8.83
N VAL A 25 37.72 1.05 8.27
CA VAL A 25 37.12 2.22 7.62
C VAL A 25 36.26 1.80 6.42
N GLY A 26 36.74 0.86 5.63
CA GLY A 26 35.99 0.29 4.50
C GLY A 26 34.70 -0.42 4.94
N MET A 27 34.72 -1.18 6.02
CA MET A 27 33.52 -1.82 6.59
C MET A 27 32.53 -0.79 7.12
N VAL A 28 32.98 0.24 7.81
CA VAL A 28 32.10 1.31 8.31
C VAL A 28 31.49 2.09 7.15
N ALA A 29 32.27 2.40 6.13
CA ALA A 29 31.77 3.08 4.93
C ALA A 29 30.74 2.22 4.18
N LEU A 30 30.99 0.92 4.04
CA LEU A 30 30.07 -0.02 3.43
C LEU A 30 28.75 -0.15 4.24
N ALA A 31 28.87 -0.26 5.57
CA ALA A 31 27.69 -0.30 6.44
C ALA A 31 26.86 0.97 6.33
N ALA A 32 27.50 2.14 6.28
CA ALA A 32 26.82 3.42 6.07
C ALA A 32 26.12 3.49 4.70
N LEU A 33 26.75 3.01 3.63
CA LEU A 33 26.15 2.93 2.30
C LEU A 33 24.93 2.00 2.29
N LEU A 34 25.02 0.83 2.91
CA LEU A 34 23.90 -0.12 3.00
C LEU A 34 22.72 0.44 3.79
N ALA A 35 22.97 1.30 4.78
CA ALA A 35 21.92 1.96 5.56
C ALA A 35 21.15 3.03 4.76
N ILE A 36 21.77 3.59 3.72
CA ILE A 36 21.18 4.65 2.87
C ILE A 36 20.38 4.05 1.70
N ILE A 37 20.62 2.78 1.33
CA ILE A 37 19.87 2.14 0.24
C ILE A 37 18.38 2.10 0.60
N PRO A 38 17.52 2.83 -0.13
CA PRO A 38 16.08 2.76 0.12
C PRO A 38 15.60 1.34 -0.17
N LYS A 39 14.80 0.78 0.73
CA LYS A 39 14.14 -0.51 0.47
C LYS A 39 13.29 -0.35 -0.79
N SER A 40 13.46 -1.25 -1.75
CA SER A 40 12.62 -1.25 -2.95
C SER A 40 11.17 -1.47 -2.54
N LYS A 41 10.28 -0.62 -3.06
CA LYS A 41 8.84 -0.79 -2.86
C LYS A 41 8.34 -1.96 -3.69
N GLU A 42 7.32 -2.62 -3.18
CA GLU A 42 6.62 -3.71 -3.87
C GLU A 42 5.25 -3.24 -4.36
N ASN A 43 4.68 -3.96 -5.33
CA ASN A 43 3.33 -3.69 -5.80
C ASN A 43 2.30 -4.34 -4.89
N LEU A 44 1.16 -3.66 -4.72
CA LEU A 44 -0.03 -4.21 -4.07
C LEU A 44 -0.94 -4.86 -5.11
N SER A 45 -1.61 -5.94 -4.69
CA SER A 45 -2.75 -6.52 -5.40
C SER A 45 -4.00 -6.34 -4.55
N VAL A 46 -5.09 -5.90 -5.15
CA VAL A 46 -6.35 -5.64 -4.46
C VAL A 46 -7.48 -6.38 -5.15
N ASP A 47 -8.21 -7.18 -4.38
CA ASP A 47 -9.41 -7.87 -4.82
C ASP A 47 -10.64 -7.22 -4.18
N ILE A 48 -11.65 -6.92 -4.99
CA ILE A 48 -12.96 -6.50 -4.51
C ILE A 48 -13.79 -7.77 -4.32
N ILE A 49 -14.14 -8.06 -3.08
CA ILE A 49 -14.84 -9.29 -2.71
C ILE A 49 -16.31 -9.15 -3.04
N ASP A 50 -16.91 -8.08 -2.55
CA ASP A 50 -18.33 -7.81 -2.73
C ASP A 50 -18.65 -6.32 -2.58
N VAL A 51 -19.81 -5.96 -3.11
CA VAL A 51 -20.40 -4.62 -3.03
C VAL A 51 -21.84 -4.77 -2.55
N LYS A 52 -22.21 -3.99 -1.54
CA LYS A 52 -23.58 -3.88 -1.04
C LYS A 52 -24.03 -2.42 -1.16
N VAL A 53 -25.23 -2.21 -1.71
CA VAL A 53 -25.84 -0.89 -1.84
C VAL A 53 -27.11 -0.85 -1.01
N SER A 54 -27.17 0.07 -0.02
CA SER A 54 -28.32 0.26 0.87
C SER A 54 -28.88 -1.09 1.40
N ASP A 55 -30.13 -1.35 1.15
CA ASP A 55 -30.86 -2.56 1.59
C ASP A 55 -30.81 -3.71 0.59
N ASP A 56 -30.16 -3.53 -0.57
CA ASP A 56 -30.04 -4.56 -1.58
C ASP A 56 -29.10 -5.71 -1.13
N PRO A 57 -29.31 -6.91 -1.67
CA PRO A 57 -28.43 -8.03 -1.34
C PRO A 57 -27.01 -7.78 -1.79
N THR A 58 -26.06 -8.24 -1.01
CA THR A 58 -24.63 -8.16 -1.32
C THR A 58 -24.33 -8.87 -2.64
N ILE A 59 -23.67 -8.19 -3.57
CA ILE A 59 -23.28 -8.73 -4.87
C ILE A 59 -21.78 -9.01 -4.87
N LYS A 60 -21.39 -10.22 -5.25
CA LYS A 60 -19.99 -10.58 -5.41
C LYS A 60 -19.41 -9.89 -6.64
N GLY A 61 -18.21 -9.33 -6.48
CA GLY A 61 -17.51 -8.62 -7.54
C GLY A 61 -17.58 -7.12 -7.37
N ASN A 62 -17.31 -6.40 -8.44
CA ASN A 62 -17.12 -4.95 -8.44
C ASN A 62 -18.26 -4.14 -9.06
N THR A 63 -19.37 -4.79 -9.41
CA THR A 63 -20.51 -4.12 -10.05
C THR A 63 -21.76 -4.34 -9.25
N ALA A 64 -22.48 -3.27 -8.92
CA ALA A 64 -23.76 -3.33 -8.21
C ALA A 64 -24.85 -2.57 -8.99
N LYS A 65 -26.09 -3.01 -8.82
CA LYS A 65 -27.28 -2.34 -9.35
C LYS A 65 -27.85 -1.42 -8.27
N VAL A 66 -28.35 -0.29 -8.71
CA VAL A 66 -28.95 0.73 -7.86
C VAL A 66 -30.29 1.13 -8.44
N VAL A 67 -31.31 1.17 -7.62
CA VAL A 67 -32.67 1.54 -8.05
C VAL A 67 -32.91 3.02 -7.80
N GLY A 68 -33.20 3.74 -8.88
CA GLY A 68 -33.59 5.14 -8.82
C GLY A 68 -32.43 6.14 -8.66
N ALA A 69 -32.77 7.40 -8.84
CA ALA A 69 -31.86 8.54 -8.66
C ALA A 69 -31.98 9.06 -7.23
N ALA A 70 -31.05 8.72 -6.38
CA ALA A 70 -31.04 9.10 -4.97
C ALA A 70 -29.63 9.02 -4.37
N ASP A 71 -29.52 9.30 -3.08
CA ASP A 71 -28.34 9.08 -2.29
C ASP A 71 -28.35 7.63 -1.78
N HIS A 72 -27.28 6.91 -2.05
CA HIS A 72 -27.15 5.51 -1.68
C HIS A 72 -25.95 5.30 -0.76
N ALA A 73 -26.17 4.56 0.33
CA ALA A 73 -25.08 4.04 1.14
C ALA A 73 -24.47 2.82 0.44
N VAL A 74 -23.15 2.80 0.32
CA VAL A 74 -22.42 1.75 -0.35
C VAL A 74 -21.38 1.16 0.59
N THR A 75 -21.36 -0.15 0.71
CA THR A 75 -20.31 -0.88 1.44
C THR A 75 -19.54 -1.74 0.46
N VAL A 76 -18.21 -1.64 0.48
CA VAL A 76 -17.33 -2.42 -0.37
C VAL A 76 -16.33 -3.16 0.50
N ASN A 77 -16.28 -4.47 0.35
CA ASN A 77 -15.31 -5.31 1.03
C ASN A 77 -14.17 -5.61 0.07
N ILE A 78 -12.96 -5.27 0.50
CA ILE A 78 -11.74 -5.50 -0.27
C ILE A 78 -10.76 -6.37 0.48
N LYS A 79 -9.88 -7.02 -0.26
CA LYS A 79 -8.74 -7.74 0.30
C LYS A 79 -7.47 -7.35 -0.41
N VAL A 80 -6.43 -7.05 0.38
CA VAL A 80 -5.15 -6.53 -0.11
C VAL A 80 -4.06 -7.57 0.12
N TYR A 81 -3.27 -7.81 -0.92
CA TYR A 81 -2.18 -8.78 -0.94
C TYR A 81 -0.88 -8.16 -1.44
N ASP A 82 0.23 -8.79 -1.08
CA ASP A 82 1.52 -8.57 -1.71
C ASP A 82 1.69 -9.42 -2.99
N LYS A 83 2.84 -9.30 -3.66
CA LYS A 83 3.18 -10.10 -4.85
C LYS A 83 3.24 -11.62 -4.61
N ASN A 84 3.34 -12.06 -3.35
CA ASN A 84 3.40 -13.46 -2.96
C ASN A 84 2.05 -13.98 -2.43
N ASN A 85 0.98 -13.21 -2.62
CA ASN A 85 -0.37 -13.49 -2.10
C ASN A 85 -0.48 -13.51 -0.56
N ASN A 86 0.45 -12.88 0.16
CA ASN A 86 0.31 -12.69 1.58
C ASN A 86 -0.59 -11.49 1.86
N PRO A 87 -1.46 -11.56 2.87
CA PRO A 87 -2.30 -10.44 3.25
C PRO A 87 -1.45 -9.27 3.78
N VAL A 88 -1.79 -8.06 3.37
CA VAL A 88 -1.14 -6.83 3.82
C VAL A 88 -1.99 -6.18 4.91
N GLU A 89 -1.45 -6.11 6.12
CA GLU A 89 -2.07 -5.46 7.28
C GLU A 89 -1.79 -3.95 7.28
N LYS A 90 -2.73 -3.17 7.82
CA LYS A 90 -2.60 -1.70 7.98
C LYS A 90 -2.43 -0.93 6.67
N ALA A 91 -2.86 -1.49 5.56
CA ALA A 91 -3.01 -0.74 4.33
C ALA A 91 -4.22 0.21 4.46
N SER A 92 -4.01 1.49 4.23
CA SER A 92 -5.09 2.48 4.20
C SER A 92 -5.76 2.45 2.84
N ALA A 93 -7.04 2.10 2.82
CA ALA A 93 -7.86 2.08 1.63
C ALA A 93 -8.84 3.25 1.66
N THR A 94 -9.02 3.91 0.53
CA THR A 94 -9.94 5.03 0.34
C THR A 94 -10.75 4.81 -0.93
N LEU A 95 -12.06 4.88 -0.81
CA LEU A 95 -12.99 4.77 -1.93
C LEU A 95 -13.74 6.09 -2.11
N THR A 96 -13.73 6.61 -3.34
CA THR A 96 -14.36 7.91 -3.67
C THR A 96 -15.10 7.83 -4.98
N GLY A 97 -16.18 8.57 -5.11
CA GLY A 97 -16.92 8.71 -6.37
C GLY A 97 -18.40 9.08 -6.14
N GLY A 98 -19.00 9.74 -7.12
CA GLY A 98 -20.39 10.18 -7.03
C GLY A 98 -20.70 11.07 -5.82
N GLY A 99 -19.72 11.81 -5.31
CA GLY A 99 -19.84 12.58 -4.06
C GLY A 99 -19.62 11.74 -2.79
N GLY A 100 -19.54 10.42 -2.90
CA GLY A 100 -19.30 9.52 -1.78
C GLY A 100 -17.81 9.45 -1.40
N PHE A 101 -17.56 9.20 -0.12
CA PHE A 101 -16.24 9.00 0.45
C PHE A 101 -16.31 7.97 1.57
N GLY A 102 -15.38 7.02 1.57
CA GLY A 102 -15.20 6.05 2.64
C GLY A 102 -13.74 5.63 2.76
N THR A 103 -13.27 5.42 3.96
CA THR A 103 -11.90 4.97 4.24
C THR A 103 -11.90 3.93 5.34
N ASP A 104 -10.98 2.97 5.23
CA ASP A 104 -10.73 1.96 6.26
C ASP A 104 -9.31 1.44 6.16
N GLN A 105 -8.85 0.70 7.15
CA GLN A 105 -7.55 0.05 7.17
C GLN A 105 -7.71 -1.48 7.16
N THR A 106 -6.85 -2.15 6.41
CA THR A 106 -6.83 -3.61 6.39
C THR A 106 -6.41 -4.19 7.74
N ASN A 107 -7.11 -5.25 8.12
CA ASN A 107 -6.80 -6.06 9.29
C ASN A 107 -5.66 -7.07 9.01
N LYS A 108 -5.36 -7.94 9.96
CA LYS A 108 -4.33 -8.99 9.85
C LYS A 108 -4.54 -9.98 8.70
N THR A 109 -5.78 -10.12 8.22
CA THR A 109 -6.13 -10.98 7.08
C THR A 109 -6.17 -10.23 5.77
N GLY A 110 -5.76 -8.95 5.75
CA GLY A 110 -5.77 -8.08 4.58
C GLY A 110 -7.16 -7.56 4.19
N LEU A 111 -8.18 -7.74 5.03
CA LEU A 111 -9.55 -7.30 4.76
C LEU A 111 -9.77 -5.87 5.24
N ALA A 112 -10.46 -5.05 4.43
CA ALA A 112 -10.99 -3.75 4.81
C ALA A 112 -12.46 -3.61 4.36
N HIS A 113 -13.23 -2.85 5.14
CA HIS A 113 -14.66 -2.60 4.94
C HIS A 113 -14.88 -1.11 4.67
N LEU A 114 -14.97 -0.74 3.40
CA LEU A 114 -15.15 0.63 2.99
C LEU A 114 -16.63 0.97 2.98
N TYR A 115 -17.03 1.89 3.85
CA TYR A 115 -18.41 2.34 3.99
C TYR A 115 -18.56 3.79 3.54
N LEU A 116 -19.36 4.00 2.50
CA LEU A 116 -19.74 5.32 2.01
C LEU A 116 -21.19 5.59 2.46
N GLY A 117 -21.35 6.38 3.48
CA GLY A 117 -22.67 6.69 4.04
C GLY A 117 -22.65 6.99 5.54
N GLY A 118 -23.79 7.32 6.10
CA GLY A 118 -23.97 7.57 7.54
C GLY A 118 -23.38 8.88 8.04
N SER A 119 -23.17 8.95 9.36
CA SER A 119 -22.79 10.19 10.06
C SER A 119 -21.35 10.65 9.80
N SER A 120 -20.50 9.78 9.30
CA SER A 120 -19.05 10.04 9.13
C SER A 120 -18.57 10.05 7.68
N GLY A 121 -19.45 9.74 6.73
CA GLY A 121 -19.11 9.64 5.31
C GLY A 121 -20.18 10.27 4.43
N SER A 122 -19.80 10.58 3.19
CA SER A 122 -20.73 11.06 2.19
C SER A 122 -21.33 9.86 1.45
N MET A 123 -22.63 9.89 1.20
CA MET A 123 -23.31 8.91 0.35
C MET A 123 -22.96 9.11 -1.11
N VAL A 124 -23.13 8.07 -1.89
CA VAL A 124 -22.98 8.15 -3.35
C VAL A 124 -24.30 8.67 -3.93
N THR A 125 -24.24 9.81 -4.60
CA THR A 125 -25.39 10.43 -5.25
C THR A 125 -25.47 10.03 -6.71
N ILE A 126 -26.60 9.46 -7.14
CA ILE A 126 -26.88 9.18 -8.55
C ILE A 126 -27.94 10.17 -9.04
N ARG A 127 -27.60 10.89 -10.10
CA ARG A 127 -28.50 11.89 -10.70
C ARG A 127 -29.49 11.26 -11.67
N PRO A 128 -30.66 11.88 -11.92
CA PRO A 128 -31.71 11.32 -12.80
C PRO A 128 -31.24 10.98 -14.21
N ASN A 129 -30.25 11.70 -14.74
CA ASN A 129 -29.72 11.51 -16.09
C ASN A 129 -28.43 10.69 -16.13
N GLN A 130 -28.01 10.14 -15.00
CA GLN A 130 -26.77 9.38 -14.86
C GLN A 130 -27.10 7.90 -14.84
N GLN A 131 -26.56 7.14 -15.80
CA GLN A 131 -26.83 5.70 -15.90
C GLN A 131 -25.89 4.87 -15.02
N SER A 132 -24.73 5.40 -14.70
CA SER A 132 -23.74 4.72 -13.87
C SER A 132 -22.85 5.70 -13.13
N VAL A 133 -22.28 5.24 -12.03
CA VAL A 133 -21.26 5.92 -11.24
C VAL A 133 -20.07 4.98 -11.06
N GLU A 134 -18.89 5.47 -11.37
CA GLU A 134 -17.62 4.77 -11.11
C GLU A 134 -17.04 5.26 -9.81
N LEU A 135 -16.55 4.33 -8.97
CA LEU A 135 -15.89 4.65 -7.73
C LEU A 135 -14.39 4.32 -7.88
N LYS A 136 -13.57 5.30 -7.53
CA LYS A 136 -12.11 5.19 -7.50
C LYS A 136 -11.66 4.61 -6.17
N LEU A 137 -10.78 3.61 -6.23
CA LEU A 137 -10.12 3.02 -5.08
C LEU A 137 -8.63 3.39 -5.06
N VAL A 138 -8.17 3.86 -3.93
CA VAL A 138 -6.75 4.11 -3.66
C VAL A 138 -6.35 3.33 -2.42
N VAL A 139 -5.29 2.54 -2.51
CA VAL A 139 -4.75 1.79 -1.37
C VAL A 139 -3.28 2.12 -1.18
N LYS A 140 -2.92 2.49 0.05
CA LYS A 140 -1.57 2.86 0.44
C LYS A 140 -1.09 2.01 1.60
N ALA A 141 0.10 1.44 1.46
CA ALA A 141 0.73 0.68 2.52
C ALA A 141 2.23 0.99 2.61
N ASN A 142 2.77 0.92 3.83
CA ASN A 142 4.18 1.21 4.05
C ASN A 142 5.06 0.14 3.37
N GLY A 143 6.01 0.57 2.57
CA GLY A 143 6.89 -0.32 1.80
C GLY A 143 6.33 -0.77 0.46
N PHE A 144 5.17 -0.24 0.05
CA PHE A 144 4.52 -0.54 -1.22
C PHE A 144 4.33 0.71 -2.07
N TYR A 145 4.17 0.52 -3.38
CA TYR A 145 3.65 1.55 -4.26
C TYR A 145 2.15 1.74 -4.04
N ASP A 146 1.68 2.96 -4.21
CA ASP A 146 0.25 3.26 -4.14
C ASP A 146 -0.49 2.47 -5.24
N TYR A 147 -1.56 1.79 -4.85
CA TYR A 147 -2.48 1.16 -5.78
C TYR A 147 -3.62 2.14 -6.08
N GLU A 148 -3.89 2.37 -7.35
CA GLU A 148 -5.00 3.21 -7.80
C GLU A 148 -5.78 2.50 -8.89
N ASP A 149 -7.11 2.46 -8.72
CA ASP A 149 -8.05 1.99 -9.75
C ASP A 149 -9.20 2.99 -9.87
N GLU A 150 -9.26 3.67 -11.01
CA GLU A 150 -10.26 4.70 -11.29
C GLU A 150 -11.67 4.13 -11.46
N ARG A 151 -11.79 2.83 -11.72
CA ARG A 151 -13.04 2.11 -11.98
C ARG A 151 -13.17 0.87 -11.11
N ALA A 152 -12.74 0.97 -9.89
CA ALA A 152 -12.72 -0.15 -8.97
C ALA A 152 -14.12 -0.73 -8.75
N VAL A 153 -15.13 0.13 -8.59
CA VAL A 153 -16.53 -0.26 -8.43
C VAL A 153 -17.42 0.49 -9.41
N LEU A 154 -18.31 -0.23 -10.07
CA LEU A 154 -19.31 0.31 -10.99
C LEU A 154 -20.70 0.15 -10.38
N LEU A 155 -21.39 1.27 -10.17
CA LEU A 155 -22.79 1.31 -9.79
C LEU A 155 -23.64 1.63 -11.02
N ILE A 156 -24.60 0.76 -11.36
CA ILE A 156 -25.46 0.91 -12.53
C ILE A 156 -26.88 1.23 -12.07
N GLN A 157 -27.40 2.38 -12.52
CA GLN A 157 -28.78 2.75 -12.24
C GLN A 157 -29.73 1.87 -13.06
N THR A 158 -30.63 1.21 -12.38
CA THR A 158 -31.76 0.49 -13.00
C THR A 158 -33.05 1.30 -12.77
N ARG A 159 -33.90 1.32 -13.78
CA ARG A 159 -35.28 1.81 -13.63
C ARG A 159 -36.13 0.64 -13.17
N ASP A 160 -37.06 0.91 -12.28
CA ASP A 160 -38.12 -0.02 -11.93
C ASP A 160 -39.00 -0.33 -13.16
#